data_56028f781c26d2d1345149b25fb12efa
#
_entry.id   56028f781c26d2d1345149b25fb12efa
#
_cell.length_a   1.000
_cell.length_b   1.000
_cell.length_c   1.000
_cell.angle_alpha   90.00
_cell.angle_beta   90.00
_cell.angle_gamma   90.00
#
_symmetry.space_group_name_H-M   'P 1'
#
loop_
_entity.id
_entity.type
_entity.pdbx_description
1 polymer ?
#
loop_
_entity_poly.entity_id
_entity_poly.type
_entity_poly.pdbx_seq_one_letter_code
_entity_poly.pdbx_strand_id
1 'polypeptide(L)'
;MTKPPRKGGTRTSAFGVGKREGHDSSPFYERFHAPEISSDSTIGVTESVDRVIVGDARDMREIADNSVALVVTSPPYFAGKAYEEALGEGHIPATYVEYLVMLRDVFAECARVLQPGGRIAVNVANLGRRPYRSLAADVTTILQDELRLLLRGEVVWVKQRGAAGNCAWGSFQRPANPVLRDLSERVIIASKGRFDRAVDAKQRAALGLPSTSTMSRDEFMEATVDVWEIPPESAARVGHPAPFPVALPERLIHMNTYEGELVLDPFMGSGTTGVAAVRTGRHFVGYDTDAGYAAAATARIERELALPQVQLRARDGRVTDPVEGGWAAKDLAKSLLADAGFLDVTDEGKVLPGVAPTLAAVDSKGRRWWFEVVGGRTTNRPGAQRIELLWRAIAKGAVVREVDPAARFGVLTTGLPASASGGSALKAVTGPKKPVAVVVDVLAPDAVAVLRAAGR
;
A
#
# COMPACT_ATOMS: atom_id res chain seq x y z
N MET A 1 29.03 31.62 21.32
CA MET A 1 28.63 31.60 19.88
C MET A 1 27.33 30.83 19.76
N THR A 2 26.22 31.53 19.69
CA THR A 2 24.87 30.95 19.57
C THR A 2 24.62 30.51 18.13
N LYS A 3 24.21 29.25 17.93
CA LYS A 3 23.81 28.74 16.61
C LYS A 3 22.64 29.57 16.05
N PRO A 4 22.65 29.94 14.76
CA PRO A 4 21.52 30.64 14.13
C PRO A 4 20.28 29.75 14.09
N PRO A 5 19.05 30.32 14.18
CA PRO A 5 17.83 29.53 14.15
C PRO A 5 17.63 28.89 12.78
N ARG A 6 17.28 27.60 12.75
CA ARG A 6 16.88 26.88 11.53
C ARG A 6 15.65 27.55 10.94
N LYS A 7 15.80 28.20 9.78
CA LYS A 7 14.69 28.63 8.91
C LYS A 7 14.09 27.37 8.25
N GLY A 8 12.79 27.18 8.38
CA GLY A 8 12.06 26.19 7.57
C GLY A 8 11.08 25.31 8.34
N GLY A 9 10.39 25.84 9.34
CA GLY A 9 9.15 25.20 9.84
C GLY A 9 7.99 25.53 8.93
N THR A 10 7.34 24.53 8.34
CA THR A 10 6.06 24.73 7.65
C THR A 10 5.07 25.32 8.66
N ARG A 11 4.33 26.35 8.22
CA ARG A 11 3.27 27.03 9.00
C ARG A 11 2.04 26.15 9.29
N THR A 12 2.12 24.86 8.99
CA THR A 12 1.07 23.89 9.23
C THR A 12 1.12 23.41 10.68
N SER A 13 0.21 23.95 11.42
CA SER A 13 -0.39 23.54 12.68
C SER A 13 0.53 23.13 13.84
N ALA A 14 0.09 23.53 15.02
CA ALA A 14 0.61 23.10 16.33
C ALA A 14 0.60 21.55 16.56
N PHE A 15 0.11 20.77 15.61
CA PHE A 15 -0.08 19.32 15.63
C PHE A 15 0.82 18.55 14.66
N GLY A 16 1.92 19.12 14.19
CA GLY A 16 2.89 18.38 13.38
C GLY A 16 3.48 17.18 14.11
N VAL A 17 3.85 16.12 13.34
CA VAL A 17 4.41 14.84 13.84
C VAL A 17 5.56 15.05 14.82
N GLY A 18 6.48 15.98 14.56
CA GLY A 18 7.59 16.27 15.44
C GLY A 18 7.21 16.87 16.82
N LYS A 19 5.99 17.41 16.96
CA LYS A 19 5.47 17.85 18.26
C LYS A 19 4.78 16.71 19.02
N ARG A 20 4.16 15.76 18.33
CA ARG A 20 3.55 14.58 18.98
C ARG A 20 4.61 13.70 19.62
N GLU A 21 5.72 13.45 18.94
CA GLU A 21 6.84 12.66 19.45
C GLU A 21 7.73 13.44 20.44
N GLY A 22 7.58 14.75 20.52
CA GLY A 22 8.31 15.61 21.44
C GLY A 22 7.64 15.84 22.80
N HIS A 23 6.43 15.30 23.02
CA HIS A 23 5.77 15.37 24.31
C HIS A 23 6.33 14.30 25.24
N ASP A 24 6.62 14.71 26.48
CA ASP A 24 6.92 13.76 27.56
C ASP A 24 5.63 13.03 27.95
N SER A 25 5.55 11.75 27.61
CA SER A 25 4.41 10.89 27.93
C SER A 25 4.58 10.12 29.25
N SER A 26 5.68 10.31 29.97
CA SER A 26 5.95 9.61 31.21
C SER A 26 4.78 9.68 32.22
N PRO A 27 4.07 10.83 32.40
CA PRO A 27 2.92 10.88 33.31
C PRO A 27 1.77 9.97 32.95
N PHE A 28 1.63 9.58 31.64
CA PHE A 28 0.58 8.65 31.23
C PHE A 28 0.88 7.20 31.62
N TYR A 29 2.18 6.87 31.81
CA TYR A 29 2.64 5.54 32.15
C TYR A 29 2.78 5.29 33.67
N GLU A 30 2.38 6.21 34.54
CA GLU A 30 2.39 5.98 35.97
C GLU A 30 1.56 4.77 36.43
N ARG A 31 0.55 4.38 35.61
CA ARG A 31 -0.34 3.24 35.88
C ARG A 31 -0.07 2.03 34.98
N PHE A 32 0.84 2.16 34.04
CA PHE A 32 1.17 1.15 33.02
C PHE A 32 2.66 0.90 32.99
N HIS A 33 3.07 -0.24 32.45
CA HIS A 33 4.46 -0.45 32.15
C HIS A 33 4.84 0.35 30.91
N ALA A 34 5.70 1.34 31.08
CA ALA A 34 6.20 2.12 29.95
C ALA A 34 6.96 1.19 28.96
N PRO A 35 6.80 1.37 27.63
CA PRO A 35 7.61 0.66 26.66
C PRO A 35 9.08 1.07 26.80
N GLU A 36 9.98 0.11 26.63
CA GLU A 36 11.42 0.35 26.74
C GLU A 36 12.00 0.84 25.42
N ILE A 37 12.70 1.97 25.45
CA ILE A 37 13.46 2.47 24.30
C ILE A 37 14.80 1.75 24.27
N SER A 38 15.00 0.91 23.25
CA SER A 38 16.20 0.11 23.07
C SER A 38 17.29 0.86 22.29
N SER A 39 18.55 0.61 22.61
CA SER A 39 19.71 1.01 21.81
C SER A 39 20.20 -0.11 20.87
N ASP A 40 19.56 -1.27 20.86
CA ASP A 40 19.94 -2.39 20.00
C ASP A 40 19.91 -1.96 18.52
N SER A 41 20.95 -2.35 17.79
CA SER A 41 21.11 -2.10 16.35
C SER A 41 21.46 -3.38 15.57
N THR A 42 21.31 -4.53 16.19
CA THR A 42 21.63 -5.82 15.59
C THR A 42 20.64 -6.15 14.47
N ILE A 43 21.16 -6.44 13.28
CA ILE A 43 20.35 -6.89 12.13
C ILE A 43 20.74 -8.34 11.83
N GLY A 44 19.78 -9.25 11.95
CA GLY A 44 19.91 -10.64 11.56
C GLY A 44 19.63 -10.85 10.07
N VAL A 45 19.94 -12.04 9.60
CA VAL A 45 19.66 -12.49 8.23
C VAL A 45 18.96 -13.84 8.28
N THR A 46 17.83 -13.94 7.61
CA THR A 46 17.14 -15.22 7.36
C THR A 46 17.56 -15.75 6.00
N GLU A 47 18.12 -16.95 5.96
CA GLU A 47 18.66 -17.55 4.73
C GLU A 47 17.58 -18.02 3.76
N SER A 48 16.47 -18.54 4.28
CA SER A 48 15.38 -19.10 3.45
C SER A 48 14.17 -18.15 3.44
N VAL A 49 14.02 -17.44 2.34
CA VAL A 49 12.95 -16.47 2.08
C VAL A 49 12.08 -16.87 0.89
N ASP A 50 11.09 -16.06 0.54
CA ASP A 50 10.19 -16.20 -0.61
C ASP A 50 9.40 -17.51 -0.60
N ARG A 51 8.84 -17.85 0.57
CA ARG A 51 8.08 -19.09 0.77
C ARG A 51 6.92 -18.92 1.73
N VAL A 52 5.94 -19.80 1.57
CA VAL A 52 4.85 -20.00 2.53
C VAL A 52 5.08 -21.31 3.28
N ILE A 53 5.06 -21.24 4.60
CA ILE A 53 5.32 -22.36 5.50
C ILE A 53 3.98 -22.86 6.07
N VAL A 54 3.73 -24.16 5.94
CA VAL A 54 2.61 -24.79 6.66
C VAL A 54 3.08 -25.03 8.10
N GLY A 55 2.57 -24.22 9.03
CA GLY A 55 3.01 -24.28 10.42
C GLY A 55 2.34 -23.27 11.32
N ASP A 56 2.61 -23.40 12.60
CA ASP A 56 2.10 -22.52 13.63
C ASP A 56 3.06 -21.35 13.88
N ALA A 57 2.61 -20.14 13.61
CA ALA A 57 3.40 -18.92 13.77
C ALA A 57 3.75 -18.58 15.24
N ARG A 58 3.28 -19.34 16.22
CA ARG A 58 3.77 -19.27 17.61
C ARG A 58 5.19 -19.84 17.76
N ASP A 59 5.71 -20.48 16.72
CA ASP A 59 7.07 -21.02 16.66
C ASP A 59 7.64 -20.79 15.25
N MET A 60 8.31 -19.67 15.06
CA MET A 60 8.93 -19.30 13.78
C MET A 60 10.46 -19.50 13.82
N ARG A 61 10.93 -20.68 14.28
CA ARG A 61 12.35 -21.01 14.44
C ARG A 61 13.18 -20.92 13.16
N GLU A 62 12.53 -20.98 11.99
CA GLU A 62 13.17 -20.85 10.69
C GLU A 62 13.51 -19.40 10.34
N ILE A 63 12.96 -18.42 11.09
CA ILE A 63 13.24 -17.02 10.91
C ILE A 63 14.19 -16.55 12.00
N ALA A 64 15.31 -15.98 11.57
CA ALA A 64 16.33 -15.46 12.49
C ALA A 64 15.82 -14.24 13.28
N ASP A 65 16.33 -14.09 14.49
CA ASP A 65 16.08 -12.88 15.30
C ASP A 65 16.49 -11.62 14.55
N ASN A 66 15.75 -10.55 14.70
CA ASN A 66 16.09 -9.23 14.15
C ASN A 66 16.26 -9.19 12.61
N SER A 67 15.65 -10.11 11.86
CA SER A 67 15.84 -10.22 10.40
C SER A 67 14.70 -9.60 9.58
N VAL A 68 13.50 -9.47 10.15
CA VAL A 68 12.29 -8.97 9.47
C VAL A 68 12.18 -7.45 9.58
N ALA A 69 11.99 -6.77 8.47
CA ALA A 69 11.82 -5.33 8.45
C ALA A 69 10.39 -4.87 8.80
N LEU A 70 9.40 -5.65 8.35
CA LEU A 70 7.99 -5.35 8.51
C LEU A 70 7.17 -6.63 8.64
N VAL A 71 6.29 -6.67 9.62
CA VAL A 71 5.18 -7.63 9.69
C VAL A 71 3.91 -6.93 9.19
N VAL A 72 3.22 -7.52 8.23
CA VAL A 72 1.88 -7.07 7.77
C VAL A 72 0.95 -8.25 7.83
N THR A 73 -0.11 -8.14 8.59
CA THR A 73 -1.00 -9.28 8.81
C THR A 73 -2.44 -8.86 9.11
N SER A 74 -3.35 -9.79 8.87
CA SER A 74 -4.75 -9.71 9.30
C SER A 74 -5.11 -11.04 9.93
N PRO A 75 -5.07 -11.15 11.26
CA PRO A 75 -5.38 -12.40 11.94
C PRO A 75 -6.87 -12.80 11.75
N PRO A 76 -7.24 -14.06 11.96
CA PRO A 76 -8.65 -14.45 12.00
C PRO A 76 -9.39 -13.62 13.05
N TYR A 77 -10.63 -13.17 12.75
CA TYR A 77 -11.32 -12.19 13.61
C TYR A 77 -12.15 -12.79 14.73
N PHE A 78 -12.14 -14.10 14.87
CA PHE A 78 -12.97 -14.84 15.85
C PHE A 78 -14.47 -14.46 15.74
N ALA A 79 -14.98 -14.46 14.51
CA ALA A 79 -16.32 -13.96 14.18
C ALA A 79 -17.38 -15.07 14.09
N GLY A 80 -17.03 -16.32 14.37
CA GLY A 80 -17.94 -17.47 14.26
C GLY A 80 -18.33 -17.78 12.81
N LYS A 81 -17.49 -17.45 11.85
CA LYS A 81 -17.67 -17.86 10.46
C LYS A 81 -17.30 -19.33 10.28
N ALA A 82 -17.91 -20.00 9.30
CA ALA A 82 -17.70 -21.42 9.05
C ALA A 82 -16.22 -21.85 8.87
N TYR A 83 -15.35 -20.94 8.38
CA TYR A 83 -13.93 -21.23 8.29
C TYR A 83 -13.23 -21.18 9.66
N GLU A 84 -13.68 -20.33 10.59
CA GLU A 84 -13.20 -20.33 11.97
C GLU A 84 -13.67 -21.57 12.71
N GLU A 85 -14.85 -22.11 12.37
CA GLU A 85 -15.36 -23.38 12.88
C GLU A 85 -14.60 -24.57 12.29
N ALA A 86 -14.28 -24.55 11.00
CA ALA A 86 -13.46 -25.58 10.35
C ALA A 86 -12.00 -25.60 10.84
N LEU A 87 -11.45 -24.46 11.20
CA LEU A 87 -10.14 -24.37 11.86
C LEU A 87 -10.20 -24.90 13.33
N GLY A 88 -11.40 -25.09 13.93
CA GLY A 88 -11.63 -25.54 15.32
C GLY A 88 -11.26 -26.99 15.61
N GLU A 89 -11.07 -27.84 14.62
CA GLU A 89 -10.65 -29.24 14.81
C GLU A 89 -9.14 -29.36 15.06
N GLY A 90 -8.64 -28.73 16.12
CA GLY A 90 -7.29 -29.02 16.64
C GLY A 90 -6.43 -27.84 17.06
N HIS A 91 -6.61 -26.63 16.57
CA HIS A 91 -5.72 -25.50 16.85
C HIS A 91 -6.41 -24.16 17.12
N ILE A 92 -7.76 -24.09 17.17
CA ILE A 92 -8.45 -22.84 17.43
C ILE A 92 -8.88 -22.74 18.88
N PRO A 93 -8.66 -21.53 19.44
CA PRO A 93 -9.12 -21.21 20.78
C PRO A 93 -10.61 -21.42 20.90
N ALA A 94 -11.03 -22.22 21.89
CA ALA A 94 -12.45 -22.46 22.17
C ALA A 94 -13.13 -21.21 22.76
N THR A 95 -12.30 -20.28 23.30
CA THR A 95 -12.77 -19.05 23.94
C THR A 95 -12.07 -17.84 23.37
N TYR A 96 -12.71 -16.66 23.48
CA TYR A 96 -12.11 -15.40 23.07
C TYR A 96 -10.83 -15.06 23.85
N VAL A 97 -10.73 -15.47 25.11
CA VAL A 97 -9.52 -15.28 25.93
C VAL A 97 -8.36 -16.12 25.38
N GLU A 98 -8.59 -17.39 25.08
CA GLU A 98 -7.59 -18.26 24.44
C GLU A 98 -7.15 -17.71 23.08
N TYR A 99 -8.08 -17.15 22.30
CA TYR A 99 -7.78 -16.47 21.05
C TYR A 99 -6.84 -15.27 21.27
N LEU A 100 -7.07 -14.42 22.28
CA LEU A 100 -6.16 -13.33 22.59
C LEU A 100 -4.78 -13.83 23.03
N VAL A 101 -4.73 -14.93 23.79
CA VAL A 101 -3.46 -15.59 24.17
C VAL A 101 -2.71 -16.07 22.94
N MET A 102 -3.41 -16.73 22.01
CA MET A 102 -2.81 -17.15 20.73
C MET A 102 -2.25 -15.94 19.95
N LEU A 103 -3.00 -14.85 19.82
CA LEU A 103 -2.51 -13.63 19.15
C LEU A 103 -1.27 -13.06 19.84
N ARG A 104 -1.27 -13.01 21.18
CA ARG A 104 -0.11 -12.56 21.95
C ARG A 104 1.12 -13.41 21.64
N ASP A 105 0.99 -14.72 21.62
CA ASP A 105 2.12 -15.63 21.40
C ASP A 105 2.66 -15.50 19.97
N VAL A 106 1.81 -15.40 18.95
CA VAL A 106 2.21 -15.10 17.57
C VAL A 106 2.90 -13.75 17.46
N PHE A 107 2.34 -12.71 18.08
CA PHE A 107 2.95 -11.37 18.02
C PHE A 107 4.25 -11.27 18.84
N ALA A 108 4.43 -12.11 19.86
CA ALA A 108 5.71 -12.24 20.57
C ALA A 108 6.81 -12.80 19.65
N GLU A 109 6.50 -13.82 18.85
CA GLU A 109 7.42 -14.33 17.83
C GLU A 109 7.68 -13.27 16.73
N CYS A 110 6.64 -12.54 16.29
CA CYS A 110 6.83 -11.40 15.41
C CYS A 110 7.78 -10.36 16.01
N ALA A 111 7.65 -10.05 17.30
CA ALA A 111 8.54 -9.12 17.99
C ALA A 111 9.97 -9.65 18.07
N ARG A 112 10.18 -10.96 18.27
CA ARG A 112 11.52 -11.59 18.25
C ARG A 112 12.20 -11.39 16.91
N VAL A 113 11.51 -11.70 15.81
CA VAL A 113 12.10 -11.69 14.46
C VAL A 113 12.21 -10.29 13.85
N LEU A 114 11.42 -9.31 14.33
CA LEU A 114 11.51 -7.93 13.85
C LEU A 114 12.88 -7.31 14.15
N GLN A 115 13.44 -6.60 13.18
CA GLN A 115 14.62 -5.75 13.38
C GLN A 115 14.33 -4.65 14.41
N PRO A 116 15.33 -4.17 15.18
CA PRO A 116 15.15 -2.99 16.01
C PRO A 116 14.68 -1.79 15.19
N GLY A 117 13.55 -1.20 15.58
CA GLY A 117 12.85 -0.18 14.80
C GLY A 117 12.04 -0.70 13.61
N GLY A 118 12.02 -2.04 13.36
CA GLY A 118 11.07 -2.68 12.44
C GLY A 118 9.62 -2.52 12.92
N ARG A 119 8.66 -2.65 12.02
CA ARG A 119 7.25 -2.41 12.33
C ARG A 119 6.42 -3.68 12.24
N ILE A 120 5.38 -3.71 13.07
CA ILE A 120 4.25 -4.62 12.90
C ILE A 120 3.01 -3.80 12.59
N ALA A 121 2.27 -4.18 11.54
CA ALA A 121 1.02 -3.59 11.10
C ALA A 121 -0.08 -4.66 11.10
N VAL A 122 -1.01 -4.56 12.03
CA VAL A 122 -2.07 -5.54 12.24
C VAL A 122 -3.40 -4.96 11.80
N ASN A 123 -3.99 -5.49 10.74
CA ASN A 123 -5.31 -5.12 10.27
C ASN A 123 -6.39 -5.94 10.96
N VAL A 124 -7.35 -5.29 11.60
CA VAL A 124 -8.48 -5.93 12.27
C VAL A 124 -9.79 -5.21 12.04
N ALA A 125 -10.88 -5.98 11.96
CA ALA A 125 -12.24 -5.48 11.99
C ALA A 125 -12.83 -5.58 13.39
N ASN A 126 -13.48 -4.51 13.84
CA ASN A 126 -14.33 -4.54 15.04
C ASN A 126 -15.72 -5.04 14.64
N LEU A 127 -15.87 -6.35 14.53
CA LEU A 127 -17.12 -6.95 14.09
C LEU A 127 -18.24 -6.71 15.09
N GLY A 128 -19.44 -6.38 14.58
CA GLY A 128 -20.64 -6.15 15.38
C GLY A 128 -21.09 -7.39 16.16
N ARG A 129 -20.71 -7.45 17.43
CA ARG A 129 -21.09 -8.51 18.38
C ARG A 129 -22.09 -7.97 19.40
N ARG A 130 -22.83 -8.83 20.01
CA ARG A 130 -23.71 -8.47 21.13
C ARG A 130 -23.30 -9.25 22.38
N PRO A 131 -22.79 -8.57 23.42
CA PRO A 131 -22.33 -7.16 23.48
C PRO A 131 -21.18 -6.85 22.51
N TYR A 132 -21.06 -5.59 22.07
CA TYR A 132 -19.95 -5.15 21.23
C TYR A 132 -18.60 -5.31 21.96
N ARG A 133 -17.59 -5.81 21.25
CA ARG A 133 -16.22 -5.90 21.74
C ARG A 133 -15.26 -5.40 20.65
N SER A 134 -14.39 -4.47 21.01
CA SER A 134 -13.40 -3.91 20.11
C SER A 134 -12.15 -4.79 20.05
N LEU A 135 -12.00 -5.57 18.99
CA LEU A 135 -10.78 -6.36 18.74
C LEU A 135 -9.55 -5.44 18.55
N ALA A 136 -9.74 -4.26 17.94
CA ALA A 136 -8.66 -3.31 17.77
C ALA A 136 -8.09 -2.84 19.13
N ALA A 137 -8.94 -2.62 20.13
CA ALA A 137 -8.49 -2.26 21.48
C ALA A 137 -7.72 -3.41 22.14
N ASP A 138 -8.21 -4.66 22.01
CA ASP A 138 -7.52 -5.83 22.58
C ASP A 138 -6.15 -6.05 21.90
N VAL A 139 -6.05 -5.94 20.58
CA VAL A 139 -4.77 -6.02 19.85
C VAL A 139 -3.84 -4.89 20.26
N THR A 140 -4.34 -3.67 20.43
CA THR A 140 -3.54 -2.54 20.96
C THR A 140 -2.97 -2.86 22.35
N THR A 141 -3.77 -3.40 23.24
CA THR A 141 -3.33 -3.83 24.58
C THR A 141 -2.22 -4.90 24.50
N ILE A 142 -2.42 -5.91 23.65
CA ILE A 142 -1.39 -6.95 23.44
C ILE A 142 -0.07 -6.32 22.97
N LEU A 143 -0.11 -5.50 21.93
CA LEU A 143 1.10 -4.93 21.34
C LEU A 143 1.81 -3.95 22.30
N GLN A 144 1.05 -3.04 22.93
CA GLN A 144 1.59 -1.98 23.76
C GLN A 144 1.90 -2.44 25.17
N ASP A 145 0.92 -3.06 25.87
CA ASP A 145 0.99 -3.28 27.30
C ASP A 145 1.62 -4.65 27.64
N GLU A 146 1.36 -5.69 26.86
CA GLU A 146 1.90 -7.02 27.10
C GLU A 146 3.27 -7.22 26.43
N LEU A 147 3.40 -6.85 25.14
CA LEU A 147 4.64 -7.01 24.37
C LEU A 147 5.56 -5.78 24.40
N ARG A 148 5.13 -4.68 25.00
CA ARG A 148 5.89 -3.44 25.17
C ARG A 148 6.44 -2.85 23.86
N LEU A 149 5.71 -3.05 22.75
CA LEU A 149 6.03 -2.41 21.51
C LEU A 149 5.62 -0.93 21.51
N LEU A 150 6.35 -0.10 20.79
CA LEU A 150 6.07 1.32 20.69
C LEU A 150 4.95 1.54 19.66
N LEU A 151 3.75 1.94 20.08
CA LEU A 151 2.69 2.31 19.17
C LEU A 151 3.11 3.48 18.28
N ARG A 152 2.89 3.36 16.97
CA ARG A 152 3.19 4.40 15.98
C ARG A 152 1.94 5.15 15.53
N GLY A 153 0.80 4.55 15.68
CA GLY A 153 -0.50 5.09 15.32
C GLY A 153 -1.46 4.00 14.85
N GLU A 154 -2.61 4.45 14.43
CA GLU A 154 -3.68 3.63 13.87
C GLU A 154 -4.12 4.24 12.55
N VAL A 155 -4.28 3.42 11.52
CA VAL A 155 -4.90 3.82 10.25
C VAL A 155 -6.32 3.30 10.21
N VAL A 156 -7.25 4.19 9.88
CA VAL A 156 -8.64 3.84 9.57
C VAL A 156 -8.71 3.51 8.08
N TRP A 157 -8.75 2.22 7.75
CA TRP A 157 -8.96 1.80 6.37
C TRP A 157 -10.46 1.82 6.05
N VAL A 158 -10.89 2.78 5.23
CA VAL A 158 -12.26 2.92 4.73
C VAL A 158 -12.40 2.08 3.46
N LYS A 159 -13.21 1.03 3.55
CA LYS A 159 -13.44 0.07 2.44
C LYS A 159 -14.35 0.64 1.37
N GLN A 160 -15.33 1.44 1.77
CA GLN A 160 -16.37 1.97 0.89
C GLN A 160 -17.01 3.20 1.50
N ARG A 161 -17.30 4.20 0.65
CA ARG A 161 -18.21 5.30 1.02
C ARG A 161 -19.62 4.99 0.52
N GLY A 162 -20.62 5.29 1.34
CA GLY A 162 -22.02 5.26 0.94
C GLY A 162 -22.87 4.16 1.55
N ALA A 163 -24.04 3.92 0.97
CA ALA A 163 -25.15 3.19 1.59
C ALA A 163 -25.15 1.68 1.35
N ALA A 164 -24.08 1.08 0.82
CA ALA A 164 -24.03 -0.37 0.63
C ALA A 164 -23.93 -1.11 1.97
N GLY A 165 -24.61 -2.26 2.07
CA GLY A 165 -24.63 -3.11 3.25
C GLY A 165 -25.97 -3.10 3.97
N ASN A 166 -26.16 -4.09 4.84
CA ASN A 166 -27.36 -4.21 5.67
C ASN A 166 -27.42 -3.06 6.69
N CYS A 167 -28.62 -2.53 6.90
CA CYS A 167 -28.86 -1.54 7.93
C CYS A 167 -30.08 -1.91 8.76
N ALA A 168 -30.17 -1.34 9.96
CA ALA A 168 -31.29 -1.57 10.86
C ALA A 168 -32.52 -0.74 10.43
N TRP A 169 -33.14 -1.05 9.29
CA TRP A 169 -34.29 -0.34 8.74
C TRP A 169 -35.46 -0.23 9.73
N GLY A 170 -35.63 -1.22 10.63
CA GLY A 170 -36.62 -1.17 11.71
C GLY A 170 -36.41 -0.05 12.72
N SER A 171 -35.22 0.58 12.74
CA SER A 171 -34.88 1.75 13.58
C SER A 171 -34.97 3.08 12.81
N PHE A 172 -35.27 3.06 11.50
CA PHE A 172 -35.52 4.27 10.74
C PHE A 172 -36.75 5.00 11.28
N GLN A 173 -36.61 6.28 11.61
CA GLN A 173 -37.62 7.10 12.29
C GLN A 173 -38.13 6.55 13.65
N ARG A 174 -37.47 5.49 14.16
CA ARG A 174 -37.70 4.92 15.49
C ARG A 174 -36.36 4.67 16.14
N PRO A 175 -35.96 5.40 17.19
CA PRO A 175 -34.67 5.21 17.83
C PRO A 175 -34.64 3.99 18.75
N ALA A 176 -35.08 2.82 18.21
CA ALA A 176 -35.19 1.58 18.98
C ALA A 176 -33.84 0.86 19.11
N ASN A 177 -33.15 0.60 17.99
CA ASN A 177 -31.89 -0.11 17.96
C ASN A 177 -31.12 0.19 16.68
N PRO A 178 -30.64 1.43 16.45
CA PRO A 178 -29.80 1.75 15.31
C PRO A 178 -28.46 1.00 15.45
N VAL A 179 -28.06 0.29 14.39
CA VAL A 179 -26.78 -0.45 14.33
C VAL A 179 -25.86 0.23 13.35
N LEU A 180 -24.60 0.47 13.76
CA LEU A 180 -23.57 1.02 12.88
C LEU A 180 -23.15 -0.03 11.85
N ARG A 181 -22.87 0.42 10.64
CA ARG A 181 -22.38 -0.43 9.55
C ARG A 181 -20.85 -0.42 9.53
N ASP A 182 -20.24 -1.59 9.39
CA ASP A 182 -18.79 -1.78 9.37
C ASP A 182 -18.20 -1.43 7.99
N LEU A 183 -17.98 -0.14 7.75
CA LEU A 183 -17.39 0.37 6.51
C LEU A 183 -15.87 0.54 6.60
N SER A 184 -15.29 0.29 7.76
CA SER A 184 -13.85 0.47 7.98
C SER A 184 -13.25 -0.64 8.83
N GLU A 185 -11.93 -0.82 8.67
CA GLU A 185 -11.11 -1.63 9.55
C GLU A 185 -10.00 -0.77 10.16
N ARG A 186 -9.24 -1.32 11.08
CA ARG A 186 -8.15 -0.64 11.79
C ARG A 186 -6.84 -1.33 11.51
N VAL A 187 -5.83 -0.57 11.06
CA VAL A 187 -4.46 -1.04 10.95
C VAL A 187 -3.68 -0.45 12.10
N ILE A 188 -3.37 -1.26 13.10
CA ILE A 188 -2.61 -0.85 14.27
C ILE A 188 -1.14 -1.02 13.95
N ILE A 189 -0.35 0.04 14.12
CA ILE A 189 1.08 0.04 13.78
C ILE A 189 1.90 0.25 15.05
N ALA A 190 2.84 -0.68 15.29
CA ALA A 190 3.80 -0.58 16.38
C ALA A 190 5.22 -0.85 15.89
N SER A 191 6.24 -0.47 16.65
CA SER A 191 7.65 -0.72 16.34
C SER A 191 8.38 -1.39 17.50
N LYS A 192 9.40 -2.21 17.17
CA LYS A 192 10.22 -2.91 18.15
C LYS A 192 11.27 -1.99 18.75
N GLY A 193 11.10 -1.60 20.00
CA GLY A 193 12.11 -0.97 20.86
C GLY A 193 12.65 0.38 20.41
N ARG A 194 12.36 0.87 19.20
CA ARG A 194 12.85 2.14 18.65
C ARG A 194 11.79 2.84 17.81
N PHE A 195 11.84 4.19 17.77
CA PHE A 195 10.96 4.98 16.91
C PHE A 195 11.44 4.99 15.44
N ASP A 196 12.75 5.05 15.24
CA ASP A 196 13.42 5.02 13.93
C ASP A 196 14.03 3.64 13.65
N ARG A 197 14.46 3.43 12.42
CA ARG A 197 15.24 2.23 12.06
C ARG A 197 16.60 2.30 12.75
N ALA A 198 17.05 1.19 13.32
CA ALA A 198 18.32 1.11 14.06
C ALA A 198 19.54 1.49 13.23
N VAL A 199 19.50 1.20 11.93
CA VAL A 199 20.55 1.51 10.96
C VAL A 199 19.94 2.31 9.82
N ASP A 200 20.43 3.53 9.60
CA ASP A 200 19.95 4.43 8.56
C ASP A 200 20.38 3.98 7.14
N ALA A 201 19.81 4.58 6.09
CA ALA A 201 20.07 4.19 4.71
C ALA A 201 21.56 4.26 4.32
N LYS A 202 22.30 5.25 4.83
CA LYS A 202 23.74 5.43 4.52
C LYS A 202 24.57 4.35 5.20
N GLN A 203 24.29 4.06 6.45
CA GLN A 203 24.96 2.99 7.20
C GLN A 203 24.64 1.62 6.59
N ARG A 204 23.37 1.40 6.19
CA ARG A 204 22.94 0.17 5.51
C ARG A 204 23.71 -0.04 4.20
N ALA A 205 23.83 0.98 3.37
CA ALA A 205 24.60 0.91 2.12
C ALA A 205 26.08 0.56 2.39
N ALA A 206 26.68 1.14 3.43
CA ALA A 206 28.06 0.82 3.83
C ALA A 206 28.24 -0.62 4.32
N LEU A 207 27.18 -1.24 4.86
CA LEU A 207 27.15 -2.62 5.32
C LEU A 207 26.70 -3.63 4.24
N GLY A 208 26.44 -3.15 3.01
CA GLY A 208 25.90 -4.00 1.94
C GLY A 208 24.45 -4.46 2.15
N LEU A 209 23.70 -3.78 3.03
CA LEU A 209 22.31 -4.08 3.33
C LEU A 209 21.36 -3.28 2.40
N PRO A 210 20.14 -3.76 2.15
CA PRO A 210 19.12 -3.03 1.41
C PRO A 210 18.93 -1.61 1.94
N SER A 211 19.02 -0.59 1.06
CA SER A 211 19.00 0.82 1.45
C SER A 211 18.21 1.73 0.50
N THR A 212 17.65 1.16 -0.59
CA THR A 212 16.89 1.90 -1.60
C THR A 212 15.44 2.06 -1.17
N SER A 213 14.96 3.30 -1.07
CA SER A 213 13.53 3.61 -0.89
C SER A 213 12.82 3.64 -2.24
N THR A 214 11.67 3.00 -2.31
CA THR A 214 10.83 2.96 -3.52
C THR A 214 9.61 3.89 -3.44
N MET A 215 9.44 4.66 -2.36
CA MET A 215 8.33 5.58 -2.16
C MET A 215 8.64 6.97 -2.72
N SER A 216 7.79 7.47 -3.60
CA SER A 216 7.84 8.86 -4.08
C SER A 216 7.33 9.84 -3.02
N ARG A 217 7.60 11.15 -3.24
CA ARG A 217 7.09 12.21 -2.35
C ARG A 217 5.57 12.22 -2.25
N ASP A 218 4.87 12.08 -3.37
CA ASP A 218 3.41 12.16 -3.40
C ASP A 218 2.78 10.95 -2.72
N GLU A 219 3.33 9.74 -2.95
CA GLU A 219 2.93 8.52 -2.25
C GLU A 219 3.18 8.64 -0.74
N PHE A 220 4.30 9.25 -0.33
CA PHE A 220 4.58 9.51 1.08
C PHE A 220 3.53 10.42 1.72
N MET A 221 3.16 11.51 1.04
CA MET A 221 2.13 12.44 1.53
C MET A 221 0.75 11.77 1.62
N GLU A 222 0.42 10.87 0.70
CA GLU A 222 -0.82 10.09 0.74
C GLU A 222 -0.81 8.98 1.80
N ALA A 223 0.35 8.38 2.04
CA ALA A 223 0.48 7.25 2.96
C ALA A 223 0.56 7.67 4.43
N THR A 224 1.06 8.89 4.72
CA THR A 224 1.27 9.38 6.08
C THR A 224 0.04 10.05 6.71
N VAL A 225 -1.15 9.88 6.13
CA VAL A 225 -2.42 10.23 6.77
C VAL A 225 -3.00 9.01 7.50
N ASP A 226 -3.83 9.25 8.49
CA ASP A 226 -4.43 8.21 9.35
C ASP A 226 -5.76 7.65 8.81
N VAL A 227 -6.22 8.11 7.64
CA VAL A 227 -7.40 7.59 6.94
C VAL A 227 -7.03 7.20 5.52
N TRP A 228 -7.20 5.90 5.21
CA TRP A 228 -6.95 5.38 3.87
C TRP A 228 -8.25 4.90 3.21
N GLU A 229 -8.54 5.41 2.02
CA GLU A 229 -9.64 4.95 1.20
C GLU A 229 -9.11 3.98 0.15
N ILE A 230 -9.26 2.69 0.40
CA ILE A 230 -8.82 1.62 -0.49
C ILE A 230 -10.02 0.68 -0.70
N PRO A 231 -10.48 0.48 -1.96
CA PRO A 231 -11.57 -0.45 -2.24
C PRO A 231 -11.24 -1.87 -1.76
N PRO A 232 -12.22 -2.62 -1.22
CA PRO A 232 -12.01 -3.98 -0.75
C PRO A 232 -11.71 -4.93 -1.91
N GLU A 233 -11.03 -6.03 -1.62
CA GLU A 233 -10.83 -7.12 -2.56
C GLU A 233 -12.08 -8.01 -2.65
N SER A 234 -12.30 -8.63 -3.81
CA SER A 234 -13.41 -9.56 -3.99
C SER A 234 -13.08 -10.94 -3.41
N ALA A 235 -13.82 -11.37 -2.39
CA ALA A 235 -13.68 -12.70 -1.79
C ALA A 235 -13.83 -13.82 -2.83
N ALA A 236 -14.76 -13.70 -3.77
CA ALA A 236 -14.98 -14.69 -4.83
C ALA A 236 -13.79 -14.79 -5.82
N ARG A 237 -13.06 -13.67 -6.06
CA ARG A 237 -11.90 -13.65 -6.96
C ARG A 237 -10.67 -14.30 -6.33
N VAL A 238 -10.53 -14.20 -5.02
CA VAL A 238 -9.32 -14.63 -4.30
C VAL A 238 -9.49 -15.99 -3.63
N GLY A 239 -10.72 -16.49 -3.52
CA GLY A 239 -11.01 -17.77 -2.86
C GLY A 239 -10.82 -17.73 -1.33
N HIS A 240 -10.85 -16.53 -0.73
CA HIS A 240 -10.72 -16.34 0.72
C HIS A 240 -11.88 -15.48 1.25
N PRO A 241 -12.49 -15.80 2.39
CA PRO A 241 -13.72 -15.15 2.85
C PRO A 241 -13.57 -13.67 3.23
N ALA A 242 -12.38 -13.21 3.59
CA ALA A 242 -12.13 -11.83 4.00
C ALA A 242 -10.72 -11.32 3.58
N PRO A 243 -10.41 -11.28 2.28
CA PRO A 243 -9.09 -10.80 1.85
C PRO A 243 -9.04 -9.27 1.96
N PHE A 244 -7.95 -8.74 2.50
CA PHE A 244 -7.64 -7.33 2.31
C PHE A 244 -7.01 -7.11 0.92
N PRO A 245 -7.18 -5.91 0.30
CA PRO A 245 -6.65 -5.64 -1.04
C PRO A 245 -5.12 -5.53 -1.02
N VAL A 246 -4.46 -5.96 -2.10
CA VAL A 246 -3.00 -5.90 -2.24
C VAL A 246 -2.45 -4.47 -2.04
N ALA A 247 -3.20 -3.45 -2.44
CA ALA A 247 -2.82 -2.05 -2.27
C ALA A 247 -2.61 -1.61 -0.80
N LEU A 248 -3.21 -2.32 0.17
CA LEU A 248 -3.02 -2.01 1.59
C LEU A 248 -1.61 -2.44 2.07
N PRO A 249 -1.18 -3.71 1.93
CA PRO A 249 0.19 -4.09 2.27
C PRO A 249 1.24 -3.43 1.38
N GLU A 250 0.99 -3.19 0.07
CA GLU A 250 1.93 -2.43 -0.78
C GLU A 250 2.25 -1.06 -0.19
N ARG A 251 1.23 -0.31 0.27
CA ARG A 251 1.43 1.00 0.91
C ARG A 251 2.25 0.89 2.20
N LEU A 252 1.95 -0.09 3.04
CA LEU A 252 2.70 -0.36 4.28
C LEU A 252 4.17 -0.74 4.00
N ILE A 253 4.40 -1.59 2.99
CA ILE A 253 5.72 -2.04 2.57
C ILE A 253 6.56 -0.86 2.07
N HIS A 254 6.04 -0.07 1.13
CA HIS A 254 6.75 1.10 0.62
C HIS A 254 7.11 2.11 1.72
N MET A 255 6.19 2.33 2.68
CA MET A 255 6.38 3.29 3.75
C MET A 255 7.39 2.83 4.82
N ASN A 256 7.56 1.52 5.03
CA ASN A 256 8.28 0.99 6.19
C ASN A 256 9.52 0.15 5.85
N THR A 257 9.78 -0.15 4.57
CA THR A 257 10.88 -1.03 4.17
C THR A 257 11.70 -0.46 3.01
N TYR A 258 12.96 -0.90 2.92
CA TYR A 258 13.78 -0.74 1.71
C TYR A 258 13.53 -1.91 0.75
N GLU A 259 13.80 -1.68 -0.53
CA GLU A 259 13.78 -2.74 -1.55
C GLU A 259 14.77 -3.86 -1.18
N GLY A 260 14.37 -5.14 -1.33
CA GLY A 260 15.14 -6.30 -0.92
C GLY A 260 15.08 -6.64 0.57
N GLU A 261 14.31 -5.92 1.40
CA GLU A 261 14.10 -6.32 2.80
C GLU A 261 13.02 -7.40 2.96
N LEU A 262 13.06 -8.09 4.09
CA LEU A 262 12.13 -9.19 4.41
C LEU A 262 10.83 -8.68 5.05
N VAL A 263 9.70 -9.11 4.50
CA VAL A 263 8.34 -8.91 5.00
C VAL A 263 7.78 -10.24 5.51
N LEU A 264 7.10 -10.22 6.64
CA LEU A 264 6.47 -11.40 7.25
C LEU A 264 4.96 -11.25 7.36
N ASP A 265 4.23 -12.31 7.06
CA ASP A 265 2.82 -12.46 7.41
C ASP A 265 2.60 -13.77 8.18
N PRO A 266 2.35 -13.72 9.50
CA PRO A 266 2.12 -14.92 10.33
C PRO A 266 0.73 -15.56 10.11
N PHE A 267 -0.17 -14.94 9.34
CA PHE A 267 -1.50 -15.44 8.99
C PHE A 267 -1.72 -15.24 7.48
N MET A 268 -0.91 -15.92 6.66
CA MET A 268 -0.76 -15.65 5.22
C MET A 268 -2.08 -15.77 4.42
N GLY A 269 -2.98 -16.67 4.81
CA GLY A 269 -4.25 -16.89 4.14
C GLY A 269 -4.09 -17.06 2.63
N SER A 270 -4.69 -16.16 1.86
CA SER A 270 -4.62 -16.18 0.39
C SER A 270 -3.34 -15.58 -0.23
N GLY A 271 -2.33 -15.24 0.55
CA GLY A 271 -1.02 -14.74 0.05
C GLY A 271 -0.99 -13.27 -0.35
N THR A 272 -1.89 -12.44 0.14
CA THR A 272 -1.98 -11.03 -0.28
C THR A 272 -0.70 -10.25 0.06
N THR A 273 -0.13 -10.47 1.25
CA THR A 273 1.13 -9.84 1.68
C THR A 273 2.31 -10.31 0.83
N GLY A 274 2.38 -11.61 0.47
CA GLY A 274 3.41 -12.14 -0.40
C GLY A 274 3.36 -11.56 -1.81
N VAL A 275 2.14 -11.44 -2.40
CA VAL A 275 1.95 -10.74 -3.68
C VAL A 275 2.42 -9.29 -3.60
N ALA A 276 2.10 -8.58 -2.53
CA ALA A 276 2.54 -7.20 -2.33
C ALA A 276 4.06 -7.09 -2.20
N ALA A 277 4.70 -8.00 -1.47
CA ALA A 277 6.15 -8.05 -1.31
C ALA A 277 6.85 -8.25 -2.67
N VAL A 278 6.41 -9.24 -3.45
CA VAL A 278 6.93 -9.50 -4.81
C VAL A 278 6.77 -8.27 -5.72
N ARG A 279 5.58 -7.65 -5.76
CA ARG A 279 5.34 -6.45 -6.58
C ARG A 279 6.20 -5.26 -6.22
N THR A 280 6.63 -5.19 -4.99
CA THR A 280 7.42 -4.08 -4.45
C THR A 280 8.91 -4.38 -4.39
N GLY A 281 9.37 -5.54 -4.87
CA GLY A 281 10.77 -5.96 -4.84
C GLY A 281 11.27 -6.28 -3.43
N ARG A 282 10.42 -6.83 -2.56
CA ARG A 282 10.78 -7.30 -1.22
C ARG A 282 10.73 -8.81 -1.16
N HIS A 283 11.55 -9.38 -0.29
CA HIS A 283 11.43 -10.77 0.11
C HIS A 283 10.26 -10.96 1.07
N PHE A 284 9.72 -12.17 1.13
CA PHE A 284 8.65 -12.50 2.06
C PHE A 284 8.84 -13.87 2.72
N VAL A 285 8.23 -14.04 3.89
CA VAL A 285 7.89 -15.34 4.48
C VAL A 285 6.47 -15.26 5.01
N GLY A 286 5.70 -16.31 4.81
CA GLY A 286 4.35 -16.42 5.33
C GLY A 286 4.14 -17.73 6.06
N TYR A 287 3.29 -17.70 7.09
CA TYR A 287 2.82 -18.90 7.80
C TYR A 287 1.31 -19.06 7.63
N ASP A 288 0.88 -20.28 7.49
CA ASP A 288 -0.53 -20.67 7.61
C ASP A 288 -0.61 -22.09 8.17
N THR A 289 -1.55 -22.35 9.06
CA THR A 289 -1.76 -23.69 9.62
C THR A 289 -2.51 -24.59 8.65
N ASP A 290 -3.25 -24.02 7.68
CA ASP A 290 -3.98 -24.74 6.66
C ASP A 290 -3.11 -24.95 5.41
N ALA A 291 -2.84 -26.20 5.08
CA ALA A 291 -2.05 -26.57 3.90
C ALA A 291 -2.70 -26.14 2.57
N GLY A 292 -4.04 -26.08 2.53
CA GLY A 292 -4.79 -25.65 1.36
C GLY A 292 -4.63 -24.14 1.11
N TYR A 293 -4.71 -23.33 2.17
CA TYR A 293 -4.42 -21.90 2.08
C TYR A 293 -2.97 -21.63 1.73
N ALA A 294 -2.01 -22.33 2.34
CA ALA A 294 -0.60 -22.19 2.01
C ALA A 294 -0.29 -22.54 0.54
N ALA A 295 -0.89 -23.62 0.01
CA ALA A 295 -0.76 -23.97 -1.39
C ALA A 295 -1.41 -22.93 -2.34
N ALA A 296 -2.59 -22.43 -1.98
CA ALA A 296 -3.28 -21.39 -2.75
C ALA A 296 -2.49 -20.07 -2.77
N ALA A 297 -1.92 -19.67 -1.62
CA ALA A 297 -1.04 -18.52 -1.50
C ALA A 297 0.20 -18.65 -2.39
N THR A 298 0.90 -19.79 -2.31
CA THR A 298 2.06 -20.08 -3.14
C THR A 298 1.73 -19.97 -4.63
N ALA A 299 0.67 -20.65 -5.08
CA ALA A 299 0.24 -20.60 -6.48
C ALA A 299 -0.18 -19.18 -6.94
N ARG A 300 -0.73 -18.35 -6.04
CA ARG A 300 -1.07 -16.95 -6.35
C ARG A 300 0.18 -16.08 -6.50
N ILE A 301 1.16 -16.26 -5.63
CA ILE A 301 2.43 -15.53 -5.67
C ILE A 301 3.25 -15.95 -6.89
N GLU A 302 3.34 -17.25 -7.20
CA GLU A 302 3.99 -17.75 -8.42
C GLU A 302 3.35 -17.19 -9.70
N ARG A 303 2.02 -17.09 -9.75
CA ARG A 303 1.33 -16.43 -10.87
C ARG A 303 1.69 -14.96 -11.00
N GLU A 304 1.86 -14.25 -9.89
CA GLU A 304 2.30 -12.85 -9.92
C GLU A 304 3.73 -12.73 -10.46
N LEU A 305 4.65 -13.60 -10.03
CA LEU A 305 6.02 -13.68 -10.53
C LEU A 305 6.09 -14.03 -12.03
N ALA A 306 5.15 -14.84 -12.52
CA ALA A 306 5.08 -15.27 -13.92
C ALA A 306 4.43 -14.23 -14.85
N LEU A 307 3.89 -13.11 -14.33
CA LEU A 307 3.31 -12.07 -15.18
C LEU A 307 4.39 -11.48 -16.09
N PRO A 308 4.11 -11.35 -17.41
CA PRO A 308 5.06 -10.75 -18.33
C PRO A 308 5.36 -9.31 -17.91
N GLN A 309 6.63 -9.02 -17.74
CA GLN A 309 7.11 -7.70 -17.41
C GLN A 309 7.40 -6.93 -18.70
N VAL A 310 7.02 -5.65 -18.73
CA VAL A 310 7.26 -4.81 -19.91
C VAL A 310 8.72 -4.38 -19.90
N GLN A 311 9.50 -4.93 -20.84
CA GLN A 311 10.90 -4.56 -21.01
C GLN A 311 11.01 -3.25 -21.81
N LEU A 312 11.62 -2.25 -21.22
CA LEU A 312 11.98 -1.01 -21.89
C LEU A 312 13.50 -0.92 -22.07
N ARG A 313 13.90 -0.37 -23.20
CA ARG A 313 15.32 -0.03 -23.42
C ARG A 313 15.66 1.25 -22.67
N ALA A 314 16.61 1.17 -21.77
CA ALA A 314 17.21 2.37 -21.18
C ALA A 314 17.98 3.16 -22.25
N ARG A 315 18.21 4.47 -22.02
CA ARG A 315 18.98 5.33 -22.93
C ARG A 315 20.39 4.83 -23.24
N ASP A 316 20.95 3.98 -22.39
CA ASP A 316 22.26 3.33 -22.52
C ASP A 316 22.21 1.97 -23.28
N GLY A 317 21.07 1.58 -23.84
CA GLY A 317 20.88 0.35 -24.60
C GLY A 317 20.71 -0.90 -23.74
N ARG A 318 20.68 -0.80 -22.41
CA ARG A 318 20.35 -1.92 -21.53
C ARG A 318 18.85 -2.09 -21.41
N VAL A 319 18.41 -3.33 -21.48
CA VAL A 319 17.00 -3.68 -21.21
C VAL A 319 16.82 -3.67 -19.71
N THR A 320 16.12 -2.67 -19.17
CA THR A 320 15.70 -2.62 -17.76
C THR A 320 14.20 -2.82 -17.69
N ASP A 321 13.78 -3.67 -16.78
CA ASP A 321 12.37 -3.82 -16.46
C ASP A 321 11.87 -2.58 -15.71
N PRO A 322 10.84 -1.87 -16.23
CA PRO A 322 10.33 -0.69 -15.57
C PRO A 322 9.69 -1.00 -14.22
N VAL A 323 9.24 -2.24 -14.00
CA VAL A 323 8.65 -2.67 -12.73
C VAL A 323 9.77 -2.96 -11.73
N GLU A 324 10.83 -3.67 -12.10
CA GLU A 324 12.01 -3.88 -11.26
C GLU A 324 12.74 -2.57 -10.94
N GLY A 325 12.84 -1.66 -11.93
CA GLY A 325 13.50 -0.36 -11.74
C GLY A 325 12.73 0.63 -10.87
N GLY A 326 11.49 0.32 -10.47
CA GLY A 326 10.65 1.21 -9.65
C GLY A 326 10.51 2.61 -10.24
N TRP A 327 10.44 2.71 -11.58
CA TRP A 327 10.43 3.99 -12.28
C TRP A 327 9.21 4.81 -11.87
N ALA A 328 9.39 6.11 -11.73
CA ALA A 328 8.25 7.00 -11.65
C ALA A 328 7.45 6.88 -12.95
N ALA A 329 6.13 6.78 -12.86
CA ALA A 329 5.24 6.68 -14.02
C ALA A 329 5.49 7.81 -15.04
N LYS A 330 5.92 8.97 -14.55
CA LYS A 330 6.31 10.13 -15.34
C LYS A 330 7.56 9.89 -16.18
N ASP A 331 8.59 9.25 -15.63
CA ASP A 331 9.84 8.98 -16.35
C ASP A 331 9.65 7.90 -17.40
N LEU A 332 8.87 6.87 -17.07
CA LEU A 332 8.42 5.87 -18.04
C LEU A 332 7.62 6.50 -19.18
N ALA A 333 6.66 7.38 -18.85
CA ALA A 333 5.86 8.09 -19.84
C ALA A 333 6.73 8.91 -20.81
N LYS A 334 7.76 9.61 -20.30
CA LYS A 334 8.73 10.35 -21.15
C LYS A 334 9.47 9.43 -22.10
N SER A 335 9.96 8.29 -21.62
CA SER A 335 10.66 7.31 -22.46
C SER A 335 9.73 6.79 -23.57
N LEU A 336 8.49 6.39 -23.23
CA LEU A 336 7.52 5.90 -24.20
C LEU A 336 7.14 6.94 -25.25
N LEU A 337 6.99 8.20 -24.86
CA LEU A 337 6.73 9.32 -25.79
C LEU A 337 7.88 9.50 -26.77
N ALA A 338 9.14 9.49 -26.28
CA ALA A 338 10.32 9.58 -27.14
C ALA A 338 10.41 8.40 -28.12
N ASP A 339 10.17 7.16 -27.64
CA ASP A 339 10.18 5.95 -28.47
C ASP A 339 9.01 5.92 -29.48
N ALA A 340 7.91 6.59 -29.19
CA ALA A 340 6.78 6.78 -30.09
C ALA A 340 7.03 7.87 -31.14
N GLY A 341 8.12 8.65 -31.02
CA GLY A 341 8.49 9.67 -31.98
C GLY A 341 7.97 11.08 -31.63
N PHE A 342 7.58 11.32 -30.38
CA PHE A 342 7.30 12.67 -29.89
C PHE A 342 8.62 13.40 -29.61
N LEU A 343 8.63 14.69 -29.94
CA LEU A 343 9.76 15.58 -29.76
C LEU A 343 9.49 16.55 -28.61
N ASP A 344 10.53 17.19 -28.09
CA ASP A 344 10.46 18.25 -27.07
C ASP A 344 9.63 17.83 -25.84
N VAL A 345 9.83 16.57 -25.37
CA VAL A 345 9.14 16.07 -24.18
C VAL A 345 9.67 16.78 -22.94
N THR A 346 8.86 17.66 -22.36
CA THR A 346 9.24 18.49 -21.21
C THR A 346 8.33 18.28 -20.02
N ASP A 347 8.87 18.56 -18.83
CA ASP A 347 8.12 18.61 -17.59
C ASP A 347 7.37 19.93 -17.50
N GLU A 348 6.12 19.88 -17.09
CA GLU A 348 5.24 20.99 -16.80
C GLU A 348 4.83 21.86 -18.00
N GLY A 349 3.56 21.82 -18.29
CA GLY A 349 2.87 22.82 -19.08
C GLY A 349 1.92 23.63 -18.22
N LYS A 350 2.19 24.91 -17.97
CA LYS A 350 1.16 25.79 -17.46
C LYS A 350 0.28 26.23 -18.63
N VAL A 351 -0.92 25.64 -18.71
CA VAL A 351 -1.94 26.11 -19.67
C VAL A 351 -2.70 27.29 -19.09
N LEU A 352 -3.11 27.18 -17.81
CA LEU A 352 -3.76 28.21 -17.02
C LEU A 352 -3.35 28.10 -15.54
N PRO A 353 -3.53 29.17 -14.72
CA PRO A 353 -3.47 29.02 -13.28
C PRO A 353 -4.42 27.93 -12.79
N GLY A 354 -3.89 26.92 -12.10
CA GLY A 354 -4.66 25.76 -11.62
C GLY A 354 -4.83 24.60 -12.61
N VAL A 355 -4.41 24.74 -13.88
CA VAL A 355 -4.41 23.66 -14.87
C VAL A 355 -3.00 23.47 -15.42
N ALA A 356 -2.27 22.52 -14.83
CA ALA A 356 -0.94 22.13 -15.24
C ALA A 356 -0.95 20.64 -15.62
N PRO A 357 -0.91 20.28 -16.92
CA PRO A 357 -0.65 18.92 -17.35
C PRO A 357 0.75 18.46 -16.94
N THR A 358 0.93 17.17 -16.77
CA THR A 358 2.19 16.59 -16.27
C THR A 358 3.34 16.74 -17.25
N LEU A 359 3.08 16.60 -18.56
CA LEU A 359 4.09 16.67 -19.64
C LEU A 359 3.56 17.46 -20.82
N ALA A 360 4.50 18.08 -21.55
CA ALA A 360 4.27 18.66 -22.87
C ALA A 360 5.15 17.94 -23.88
N ALA A 361 4.67 17.82 -25.14
CA ALA A 361 5.42 17.26 -26.25
C ALA A 361 4.92 17.78 -27.59
N VAL A 362 5.68 17.53 -28.67
CA VAL A 362 5.32 17.85 -30.03
C VAL A 362 5.30 16.56 -30.85
N ASP A 363 4.25 16.33 -31.65
CA ASP A 363 4.19 15.15 -32.52
C ASP A 363 4.95 15.35 -33.85
N SER A 364 5.00 14.31 -34.66
CA SER A 364 5.69 14.32 -35.96
C SER A 364 5.16 15.33 -36.98
N LYS A 365 3.97 15.91 -36.74
CA LYS A 365 3.34 16.95 -37.55
C LYS A 365 3.49 18.36 -36.97
N GLY A 366 4.28 18.51 -35.92
CA GLY A 366 4.49 19.78 -35.23
C GLY A 366 3.30 20.22 -34.35
N ARG A 367 2.35 19.33 -34.06
CA ARG A 367 1.21 19.65 -33.20
C ARG A 367 1.60 19.52 -31.74
N ARG A 368 1.20 20.47 -30.91
CA ARG A 368 1.41 20.43 -29.46
C ARG A 368 0.51 19.39 -28.81
N TRP A 369 1.08 18.65 -27.88
CA TRP A 369 0.40 17.69 -27.02
C TRP A 369 0.65 18.04 -25.55
N TRP A 370 -0.42 17.87 -24.79
CA TRP A 370 -0.39 17.92 -23.34
C TRP A 370 -0.73 16.52 -22.81
N PHE A 371 0.04 16.04 -21.86
CA PHE A 371 -0.20 14.74 -21.27
C PHE A 371 -0.39 14.85 -19.76
N GLU A 372 -1.41 14.20 -19.25
CA GLU A 372 -1.56 13.94 -17.82
C GLU A 372 -1.10 12.52 -17.52
N VAL A 373 -0.14 12.39 -16.61
CA VAL A 373 0.32 11.09 -16.12
C VAL A 373 -0.46 10.75 -14.84
N VAL A 374 -1.19 9.66 -14.87
CA VAL A 374 -2.04 9.18 -13.78
C VAL A 374 -1.46 7.89 -13.22
N GLY A 375 -0.85 7.97 -12.06
CA GLY A 375 -0.14 6.90 -11.38
C GLY A 375 1.16 7.41 -10.79
N GLY A 376 1.61 6.80 -9.69
CA GLY A 376 2.85 7.15 -9.03
C GLY A 376 4.05 6.44 -9.65
N ARG A 377 4.37 5.25 -9.12
CA ARG A 377 5.41 4.36 -9.67
C ARG A 377 4.81 3.21 -10.44
N THR A 378 5.62 2.59 -11.30
CA THR A 378 5.24 1.43 -12.11
C THR A 378 4.88 0.20 -11.28
N THR A 379 5.39 0.11 -10.05
CA THR A 379 5.04 -0.91 -9.06
C THR A 379 3.63 -0.73 -8.49
N ASN A 380 3.06 0.48 -8.52
CA ASN A 380 1.71 0.77 -8.05
C ASN A 380 0.76 0.92 -9.24
N ARG A 381 0.02 -0.12 -9.56
CA ARG A 381 -0.93 -0.17 -10.70
C ARG A 381 -2.32 0.47 -10.51
N PRO A 382 -2.65 1.31 -9.49
CA PRO A 382 -4.02 1.84 -9.45
C PRO A 382 -4.31 2.91 -10.50
N GLY A 383 -3.34 3.66 -11.00
CA GLY A 383 -3.50 4.62 -12.09
C GLY A 383 -4.91 5.21 -12.21
N ALA A 384 -5.50 5.14 -13.42
CA ALA A 384 -6.88 5.55 -13.69
C ALA A 384 -7.95 4.57 -13.13
N GLN A 385 -7.58 3.50 -12.46
CA GLN A 385 -8.52 2.69 -11.67
C GLN A 385 -9.07 3.50 -10.48
N ARG A 386 -8.33 4.50 -10.00
CA ARG A 386 -8.86 5.54 -9.12
C ARG A 386 -9.70 6.51 -9.94
N ILE A 387 -10.99 6.33 -9.88
CA ILE A 387 -11.97 7.06 -10.70
C ILE A 387 -11.87 8.59 -10.53
N GLU A 388 -11.51 9.08 -9.36
CA GLU A 388 -11.32 10.50 -9.08
C GLU A 388 -10.12 11.08 -9.85
N LEU A 389 -9.00 10.34 -9.93
CA LEU A 389 -7.83 10.74 -10.71
C LEU A 389 -8.15 10.77 -12.20
N LEU A 390 -8.94 9.80 -12.66
CA LEU A 390 -9.42 9.76 -14.03
C LEU A 390 -10.30 10.99 -14.33
N TRP A 391 -11.27 11.31 -13.49
CA TRP A 391 -12.11 12.49 -13.67
C TRP A 391 -11.31 13.78 -13.64
N ARG A 392 -10.32 13.89 -12.77
CA ARG A 392 -9.41 15.03 -12.73
C ARG A 392 -8.62 15.18 -14.04
N ALA A 393 -8.11 14.09 -14.59
CA ALA A 393 -7.40 14.09 -15.87
C ALA A 393 -8.33 14.51 -17.02
N ILE A 394 -9.56 13.98 -17.07
CA ILE A 394 -10.55 14.33 -18.08
C ILE A 394 -10.95 15.82 -17.98
N ALA A 395 -11.14 16.34 -16.76
CA ALA A 395 -11.44 17.74 -16.53
C ALA A 395 -10.32 18.66 -17.03
N LYS A 396 -9.04 18.32 -16.78
CA LYS A 396 -7.89 19.03 -17.34
C LYS A 396 -7.93 19.04 -18.88
N GLY A 397 -8.21 17.87 -19.49
CA GLY A 397 -8.34 17.74 -20.94
C GLY A 397 -9.44 18.61 -21.53
N ALA A 398 -10.59 18.71 -20.84
CA ALA A 398 -11.69 19.58 -21.26
C ALA A 398 -11.27 21.06 -21.24
N VAL A 399 -10.61 21.51 -20.18
CA VAL A 399 -10.10 22.89 -20.06
C VAL A 399 -9.02 23.17 -21.10
N VAL A 400 -8.07 22.25 -21.29
CA VAL A 400 -7.01 22.39 -22.32
C VAL A 400 -7.62 22.60 -23.70
N ARG A 401 -8.65 21.85 -24.04
CA ARG A 401 -9.33 21.95 -25.34
C ARG A 401 -9.99 23.30 -25.58
N GLU A 402 -10.55 23.92 -24.54
CA GLU A 402 -11.18 25.25 -24.65
C GLU A 402 -10.13 26.35 -24.78
N VAL A 403 -9.00 26.22 -24.09
CA VAL A 403 -7.97 27.26 -24.01
C VAL A 403 -6.93 27.17 -25.13
N ASP A 404 -6.60 25.94 -25.55
CA ASP A 404 -5.66 25.65 -26.64
C ASP A 404 -6.30 24.62 -27.61
N PRO A 405 -7.27 25.05 -28.45
CA PRO A 405 -7.99 24.13 -29.34
C PRO A 405 -7.11 23.45 -30.40
N ALA A 406 -5.90 24.01 -30.66
CA ALA A 406 -4.95 23.45 -31.60
C ALA A 406 -4.13 22.30 -30.97
N ALA A 407 -3.99 22.29 -29.68
CA ALA A 407 -3.29 21.23 -28.95
C ALA A 407 -4.16 19.98 -28.80
N ARG A 408 -3.49 18.87 -28.55
CA ARG A 408 -4.13 17.59 -28.20
C ARG A 408 -3.84 17.24 -26.74
N PHE A 409 -4.74 16.49 -26.14
CA PHE A 409 -4.58 16.05 -24.77
C PHE A 409 -4.61 14.53 -24.66
N GLY A 410 -3.60 13.94 -24.02
CA GLY A 410 -3.50 12.50 -23.76
C GLY A 410 -3.46 12.19 -22.27
N VAL A 411 -3.94 11.01 -21.90
CA VAL A 411 -3.81 10.46 -20.54
C VAL A 411 -2.92 9.24 -20.59
N LEU A 412 -1.84 9.25 -19.82
CA LEU A 412 -0.91 8.15 -19.64
C LEU A 412 -1.12 7.59 -18.24
N THR A 413 -1.40 6.31 -18.10
CA THR A 413 -1.78 5.72 -16.80
C THR A 413 -1.05 4.41 -16.56
N THR A 414 -0.80 4.07 -15.30
CA THR A 414 -0.24 2.76 -14.90
C THR A 414 -1.32 1.67 -14.73
N GLY A 415 -2.56 1.95 -15.09
CA GLY A 415 -3.66 0.98 -15.08
C GLY A 415 -4.96 1.60 -15.56
N LEU A 416 -5.66 0.89 -16.43
CA LEU A 416 -6.99 1.28 -16.95
C LEU A 416 -8.10 0.89 -15.97
N PRO A 417 -9.26 1.61 -15.98
CA PRO A 417 -10.39 1.26 -15.14
C PRO A 417 -10.89 -0.16 -15.43
N ALA A 418 -10.94 -0.99 -14.41
CA ALA A 418 -11.42 -2.38 -14.51
C ALA A 418 -12.96 -2.47 -14.56
N SER A 419 -13.69 -1.42 -14.14
CA SER A 419 -15.16 -1.42 -14.11
C SER A 419 -15.77 -1.06 -15.47
N ALA A 420 -16.88 -1.71 -15.80
CA ALA A 420 -17.64 -1.39 -17.02
C ALA A 420 -18.06 0.08 -17.08
N SER A 421 -18.40 0.70 -15.95
CA SER A 421 -18.78 2.11 -15.84
C SER A 421 -17.62 3.06 -16.14
N GLY A 422 -16.43 2.80 -15.57
CA GLY A 422 -15.22 3.59 -15.83
C GLY A 422 -14.76 3.47 -17.28
N GLY A 423 -14.79 2.27 -17.83
CA GLY A 423 -14.45 2.02 -19.23
C GLY A 423 -15.42 2.69 -20.23
N SER A 424 -16.72 2.69 -19.93
CA SER A 424 -17.74 3.37 -20.75
C SER A 424 -17.57 4.89 -20.73
N ALA A 425 -17.32 5.47 -19.53
CA ALA A 425 -17.06 6.90 -19.39
C ALA A 425 -15.79 7.31 -20.18
N LEU A 426 -14.74 6.52 -20.10
CA LEU A 426 -13.49 6.76 -20.82
C LEU A 426 -13.71 6.75 -22.34
N LYS A 427 -14.44 5.77 -22.87
CA LYS A 427 -14.80 5.68 -24.29
C LYS A 427 -15.64 6.89 -24.75
N ALA A 428 -16.53 7.39 -23.88
CA ALA A 428 -17.37 8.55 -24.20
C ALA A 428 -16.57 9.84 -24.42
N VAL A 429 -15.44 10.01 -23.73
CA VAL A 429 -14.63 11.24 -23.72
C VAL A 429 -13.31 11.12 -24.50
N THR A 430 -12.99 9.94 -25.07
CA THR A 430 -11.75 9.69 -25.79
C THR A 430 -12.00 9.65 -27.32
N GLY A 431 -11.18 10.37 -28.07
CA GLY A 431 -11.20 10.37 -29.54
C GLY A 431 -10.75 11.71 -30.14
N PRO A 432 -10.59 11.78 -31.49
CA PRO A 432 -9.97 12.94 -32.16
C PRO A 432 -10.64 14.30 -31.92
N LYS A 433 -11.96 14.29 -31.67
CA LYS A 433 -12.76 15.50 -31.38
C LYS A 433 -13.27 15.54 -29.95
N LYS A 434 -12.72 14.72 -29.08
CA LYS A 434 -13.11 14.62 -27.66
C LYS A 434 -12.10 15.34 -26.75
N PRO A 435 -12.44 15.59 -25.51
CA PRO A 435 -11.53 16.21 -24.53
C PRO A 435 -10.19 15.49 -24.37
N VAL A 436 -10.20 14.17 -24.50
CA VAL A 436 -9.02 13.32 -24.46
C VAL A 436 -8.79 12.67 -25.80
N ALA A 437 -7.67 12.92 -26.46
CA ALA A 437 -7.35 12.35 -27.77
C ALA A 437 -6.99 10.87 -27.69
N VAL A 438 -6.21 10.50 -26.65
CA VAL A 438 -5.74 9.13 -26.41
C VAL A 438 -5.61 8.85 -24.92
N VAL A 439 -5.87 7.60 -24.54
CA VAL A 439 -5.56 7.06 -23.21
C VAL A 439 -4.70 5.84 -23.39
N VAL A 440 -3.57 5.78 -22.69
CA VAL A 440 -2.59 4.70 -22.83
C VAL A 440 -2.24 4.16 -21.46
N ASP A 441 -2.33 2.85 -21.30
CA ASP A 441 -1.68 2.15 -20.20
C ASP A 441 -0.19 2.06 -20.51
N VAL A 442 0.62 2.77 -19.73
CA VAL A 442 2.08 2.83 -19.93
C VAL A 442 2.80 1.51 -19.68
N LEU A 443 2.10 0.55 -19.03
CA LEU A 443 2.59 -0.79 -18.78
C LEU A 443 2.12 -1.80 -19.83
N ALA A 444 1.28 -1.39 -20.80
CA ALA A 444 0.82 -2.27 -21.87
C ALA A 444 1.92 -2.51 -22.90
N PRO A 445 2.08 -3.74 -23.42
CA PRO A 445 3.11 -4.07 -24.41
C PRO A 445 3.00 -3.25 -25.72
N ASP A 446 1.82 -2.76 -26.05
CA ASP A 446 1.52 -1.97 -27.22
C ASP A 446 1.52 -0.45 -27.00
N ALA A 447 1.88 0.02 -25.81
CA ALA A 447 1.85 1.43 -25.44
C ALA A 447 2.55 2.35 -26.46
N VAL A 448 3.75 2.00 -26.90
CA VAL A 448 4.50 2.75 -27.91
C VAL A 448 3.77 2.76 -29.26
N ALA A 449 3.17 1.65 -29.67
CA ALA A 449 2.44 1.56 -30.93
C ALA A 449 1.18 2.45 -30.91
N VAL A 450 0.44 2.45 -29.80
CA VAL A 450 -0.76 3.29 -29.61
C VAL A 450 -0.37 4.78 -29.61
N LEU A 451 0.69 5.17 -28.91
CA LEU A 451 1.19 6.55 -28.88
C LEU A 451 1.66 6.98 -30.28
N ARG A 452 2.41 6.16 -30.98
CA ARG A 452 2.87 6.43 -32.34
C ARG A 452 1.72 6.62 -33.32
N ALA A 453 0.67 5.81 -33.20
CA ALA A 453 -0.53 5.96 -34.02
C ALA A 453 -1.29 7.26 -33.72
N ALA A 454 -1.35 7.69 -32.47
CA ALA A 454 -1.98 8.95 -32.05
C ALA A 454 -1.19 10.19 -32.53
N GLY A 455 0.14 10.12 -32.58
CA GLY A 455 1.03 11.19 -33.05
C GLY A 455 1.15 11.34 -34.56
N ARG A 456 0.62 10.40 -35.31
CA ARG A 456 0.48 10.48 -36.78
C ARG A 456 -0.84 11.14 -37.16
#